data_7d52b2ca959d47bf0e5fbb369cde0b3d
#
_entry.id   7d52b2ca959d47bf0e5fbb369cde0b3d
#
_cell.length_a   1.000
_cell.length_b   1.000
_cell.length_c   1.000
_cell.angle_alpha   90.00
_cell.angle_beta   90.00
_cell.angle_gamma   90.00
#
_symmetry.space_group_name_H-M   'P 1'
#
loop_
_entity.id
_entity.type
_entity.pdbx_description
1 polymer ?
#
loop_
_entity_poly.entity_id
_entity_poly.type
_entity_poly.pdbx_seq_one_letter_code
_entity_poly.pdbx_strand_id
1 'polypeptide(L)' 'MTVDLALMRTLIHKRADEIEKSVAGTGYLARTVIGVGTFLLDNEGDVDLLSAKQRVIFEKFLLPLLSTRRR' A
#
# COMPACT_ATOMS: atom_id res chain seq x y z
N MET A 1 -9.58 2.21 -11.12
CA MET A 1 -9.03 3.11 -10.11
C MET A 1 -7.52 3.06 -10.14
N THR A 2 -6.89 4.21 -10.12
CA THR A 2 -5.44 4.28 -10.08
C THR A 2 -5.01 5.08 -8.85
N VAL A 3 -3.82 4.77 -8.33
CA VAL A 3 -3.28 5.50 -7.18
C VAL A 3 -2.23 6.49 -7.66
N ASP A 4 -1.97 7.49 -6.83
CA ASP A 4 -0.90 8.46 -7.10
C ASP A 4 0.44 7.76 -6.93
N LEU A 5 1.19 7.63 -8.02
CA LEU A 5 2.46 6.91 -8.00
C LEU A 5 3.50 7.60 -7.11
N ALA A 6 3.49 8.93 -7.08
CA ALA A 6 4.45 9.65 -6.24
C ALA A 6 4.17 9.38 -4.75
N LEU A 7 2.90 9.38 -4.35
CA LEU A 7 2.54 9.07 -2.97
C LEU A 7 2.86 7.62 -2.63
N MET A 8 2.58 6.69 -3.54
CA MET A 8 2.88 5.28 -3.31
C MET A 8 4.38 5.07 -3.18
N ARG A 9 5.17 5.69 -4.04
CA ARG A 9 6.63 5.56 -3.98
C ARG A 9 7.16 6.09 -2.65
N THR A 10 6.66 7.25 -2.22
CA THR A 10 7.06 7.82 -0.94
C THR A 10 6.68 6.90 0.21
N LEU A 11 5.49 6.34 0.18
CA LEU A 11 5.03 5.43 1.22
C LEU A 11 5.94 4.21 1.32
N ILE A 12 6.25 3.59 0.19
CA ILE A 12 7.05 2.38 0.15
C ILE A 12 8.49 2.65 0.59
N HIS A 13 9.07 3.76 0.14
CA HIS A 13 10.50 4.01 0.33
C HIS A 13 10.84 4.84 1.56
N LYS A 14 9.92 5.70 2.00
CA LYS A 14 10.21 6.63 3.10
C LYS A 14 9.30 6.48 4.30
N ARG A 15 8.16 5.81 4.13
CA ARG A 15 7.20 5.65 5.20
C ARG A 15 6.92 4.18 5.50
N ALA A 16 7.91 3.32 5.25
CA ALA A 16 7.74 1.89 5.49
C ALA A 16 7.45 1.57 6.95
N ASP A 17 7.95 2.40 7.88
CA ASP A 17 7.66 2.23 9.29
C ASP A 17 6.17 2.39 9.59
N GLU A 18 5.48 3.23 8.84
CA GLU A 18 4.03 3.38 9.00
C GLU A 18 3.30 2.11 8.55
N ILE A 19 3.82 1.47 7.50
CA ILE A 19 3.27 0.20 7.06
C ILE A 19 3.48 -0.86 8.15
N GLU A 20 4.67 -0.89 8.74
CA GLU A 20 4.97 -1.84 9.81
C GLU A 20 4.03 -1.66 11.00
N LYS A 21 3.75 -0.42 11.37
CA LYS A 21 2.82 -0.14 12.45
C LYS A 21 1.39 -0.57 12.09
N SER A 22 1.01 -0.39 10.84
CA SER A 22 -0.33 -0.74 10.41
C SER A 22 -0.60 -2.24 10.51
N VAL A 23 0.42 -3.07 10.25
CA VAL A 23 0.22 -4.52 10.29
C VAL A 23 0.46 -5.13 11.64
N ALA A 24 0.99 -4.36 12.60
CA ALA A 24 1.30 -4.88 13.93
C ALA A 24 0.04 -5.46 14.57
N GLY A 25 0.12 -6.69 15.04
CA GLY A 25 -0.99 -7.36 15.71
C GLY A 25 -2.05 -7.91 14.77
N THR A 26 -1.87 -7.82 13.46
CA THR A 26 -2.89 -8.26 12.51
C THR A 26 -2.64 -9.63 11.91
N GLY A 27 -1.43 -10.15 12.05
CA GLY A 27 -1.04 -11.39 11.37
C GLY A 27 -0.50 -11.18 9.97
N TYR A 28 -0.67 -9.99 9.40
CA TYR A 28 -0.09 -9.65 8.09
C TYR A 28 1.35 -9.19 8.27
N LEU A 29 2.15 -9.36 7.23
CA LEU A 29 3.55 -8.94 7.24
C LEU A 29 3.71 -7.65 6.45
N ALA A 30 4.55 -6.75 6.96
CA ALA A 30 4.81 -5.49 6.26
C ALA A 30 5.33 -5.73 4.85
N ARG A 31 6.20 -6.72 4.68
CA ARG A 31 6.75 -7.00 3.34
C ARG A 31 5.67 -7.43 2.35
N THR A 32 4.61 -8.09 2.83
CA THR A 32 3.50 -8.46 1.97
C THR A 32 2.77 -7.22 1.47
N VAL A 33 2.55 -6.26 2.37
CA VAL A 33 1.90 -5.00 2.02
C VAL A 33 2.79 -4.21 1.06
N ILE A 34 4.09 -4.15 1.35
CA ILE A 34 5.05 -3.47 0.48
C ILE A 34 5.09 -4.11 -0.89
N GLY A 35 4.98 -5.45 -0.95
CA GLY A 35 4.93 -6.16 -2.23
C GLY A 35 3.74 -5.74 -3.07
N VAL A 36 2.58 -5.57 -2.45
CA VAL A 36 1.39 -5.08 -3.17
C VAL A 36 1.64 -3.67 -3.70
N GLY A 37 2.23 -2.80 -2.86
CA GLY A 37 2.55 -1.45 -3.30
C GLY A 37 3.55 -1.43 -4.46
N THR A 38 4.56 -2.29 -4.39
CA THR A 38 5.56 -2.39 -5.46
C THR A 38 4.92 -2.88 -6.76
N PHE A 39 4.01 -3.85 -6.65
CA PHE A 39 3.27 -4.30 -7.82
C PHE A 39 2.51 -3.14 -8.47
N LEU A 40 1.89 -2.30 -7.65
CA LEU A 40 1.17 -1.14 -8.18
C LEU A 40 2.12 -0.15 -8.86
N LEU A 41 3.29 0.08 -8.28
CA LEU A 41 4.28 0.95 -8.92
C LEU A 41 4.70 0.40 -10.28
N ASP A 42 4.84 -0.91 -10.39
CA ASP A 42 5.26 -1.55 -11.63
C ASP A 42 4.15 -1.58 -12.68
N ASN A 43 2.91 -1.35 -12.26
CA ASN A 43 1.73 -1.43 -13.13
C ASN A 43 0.96 -0.12 -13.14
N GLU A 44 1.66 0.98 -13.01
CA GLU A 44 1.13 2.34 -13.15
C GLU A 44 0.00 2.65 -12.17
N GLY A 45 0.02 1.96 -11.03
CA GLY A 45 -0.97 2.23 -9.98
C GLY A 45 -2.36 1.69 -10.26
N ASP A 46 -2.49 0.79 -11.22
CA ASP A 46 -3.80 0.26 -11.61
C ASP A 46 -4.28 -0.78 -10.61
N VAL A 47 -5.17 -0.37 -9.71
CA VAL A 47 -5.71 -1.21 -8.65
C VAL A 47 -6.53 -2.38 -9.23
N ASP A 48 -7.08 -2.19 -10.42
CA ASP A 48 -7.91 -3.24 -11.03
C ASP A 48 -7.11 -4.48 -11.43
N LEU A 49 -5.78 -4.36 -11.48
CA LEU A 49 -4.91 -5.49 -11.78
C LEU A 49 -4.62 -6.35 -10.54
N LEU A 50 -4.98 -5.89 -9.36
CA LEU A 50 -4.74 -6.66 -8.13
C LEU A 50 -5.67 -7.86 -8.07
N SER A 51 -5.16 -8.99 -7.55
CA SER A 51 -6.01 -10.13 -7.24
C SER A 51 -6.94 -9.73 -6.09
N ALA A 52 -7.98 -10.54 -5.85
CA ALA A 52 -8.92 -10.25 -4.77
C ALA A 52 -8.20 -10.13 -3.42
N LYS A 53 -7.24 -11.01 -3.16
CA LYS A 53 -6.50 -11.00 -1.91
C LYS A 53 -5.59 -9.77 -1.81
N GLN A 54 -4.92 -9.43 -2.90
CA GLN A 54 -4.07 -8.24 -2.92
C GLN A 54 -4.90 -6.98 -2.73
N ARG A 55 -6.10 -6.95 -3.30
CA ARG A 55 -6.98 -5.81 -3.17
C ARG A 55 -7.42 -5.58 -1.72
N VAL A 56 -7.71 -6.67 -1.00
CA VAL A 56 -8.03 -6.56 0.41
C VAL A 56 -6.86 -5.93 1.17
N ILE A 57 -5.64 -6.38 0.90
CA ILE A 57 -4.46 -5.84 1.55
C ILE A 57 -4.29 -4.36 1.21
N PHE A 58 -4.46 -4.01 -0.05
CA PHE A 58 -4.36 -2.62 -0.47
C PHE A 58 -5.37 -1.74 0.26
N GLU A 59 -6.63 -2.15 0.28
CA GLU A 59 -7.68 -1.34 0.89
C GLU A 59 -7.53 -1.24 2.40
N LYS A 60 -7.02 -2.29 3.01
CA LYS A 60 -6.90 -2.33 4.46
C LYS A 60 -5.69 -1.55 4.99
N PHE A 61 -4.57 -1.61 4.28
CA PHE A 61 -3.31 -1.06 4.79
C PHE A 61 -2.75 0.10 3.97
N LEU A 62 -2.84 0.05 2.66
CA LEU A 62 -2.22 1.08 1.83
C LEU A 62 -3.14 2.27 1.60
N LEU A 63 -4.39 2.02 1.29
CA LEU A 63 -5.31 3.11 0.99
C LEU A 63 -5.47 4.10 2.15
N PRO A 64 -5.63 3.64 3.41
CA PRO A 64 -5.71 4.58 4.53
C PRO A 64 -4.46 5.45 4.65
N LEU A 65 -3.28 4.89 4.44
CA LEU A 65 -2.03 5.66 4.55
C LEU A 65 -1.87 6.64 3.40
N LEU A 66 -2.35 6.29 2.23
CA LEU A 66 -2.32 7.21 1.09
C LEU A 66 -3.30 8.38 1.28
N SER A 67 -4.34 8.17 2.06
CA SER A 67 -5.37 9.18 2.29
C SER A 67 -5.08 10.10 3.47
N THR A 68 -4.14 9.75 4.35
CA THR A 68 -3.81 10.55 5.53
C THR A 68 -2.79 11.62 5.17
N ARG A 69 -3.28 12.81 4.94
CA ARG A 69 -2.38 13.91 4.69
C ARG A 69 -2.60 14.99 5.69
N ARG A 70 -2.66 15.30 5.95
CA ARG A 70 -3.10 16.21 6.55
C ARG A 70 -2.95 16.71 7.21
N ARG A 71 -3.11 17.06 7.20
CA ARG A 71 -3.31 17.73 7.70
C ARG A 71 -3.07 18.06 8.13
#